data_30e2c69897876ff663e0dfc963e900bd
#
_entry.id   30e2c69897876ff663e0dfc963e900bd
#
_cell.length_a   1.000
_cell.length_b   1.000
_cell.length_c   1.000
_cell.angle_alpha   90.00
_cell.angle_beta   90.00
_cell.angle_gamma   90.00
#
_symmetry.space_group_name_H-M   'P 1'
#
loop_
_entity.id
_entity.type
_entity.pdbx_description
1 polymer ?
#
loop_
_entity_poly.entity_id
_entity_poly.type
_entity_poly.pdbx_seq_one_letter_code
_entity_poly.pdbx_strand_id
1 'polypeptide(L)'
;MDRVRNLRVYFFFVAWTVSALASSGSMGAANAQDAALGEKVFLKCKACHQIGEGAKDAVGPVLNGVVGRKAGTYPDYAYSDANKNSGITWDEATLKEYLKNPRAKVPGTKMIFPGLTKDDDIDNVIAYLKQFGADGKKS
;
A
#
# COMPACT_ATOMS: atom_id res chain seq x y z
N MET A 1 -21.63 -78.49 -41.76
CA MET A 1 -22.72 -77.64 -42.24
C MET A 1 -23.16 -76.84 -41.04
N ASP A 2 -22.73 -75.59 -41.03
CA ASP A 2 -23.54 -74.42 -40.86
C ASP A 2 -22.70 -73.23 -40.49
N ARG A 3 -22.87 -72.21 -41.28
CA ARG A 3 -22.15 -70.97 -41.29
C ARG A 3 -22.62 -70.11 -40.13
N VAL A 4 -21.73 -69.72 -39.23
CA VAL A 4 -22.01 -68.60 -38.31
C VAL A 4 -21.35 -67.35 -38.87
N ARG A 5 -22.22 -66.44 -39.26
CA ARG A 5 -21.87 -65.14 -39.87
C ARG A 5 -21.37 -64.21 -38.77
N ASN A 6 -20.14 -63.78 -38.92
CA ASN A 6 -19.54 -62.76 -38.08
C ASN A 6 -20.23 -61.42 -38.26
N LEU A 7 -20.97 -60.99 -37.26
CA LEU A 7 -21.56 -59.65 -37.19
C LEU A 7 -20.52 -58.72 -36.54
N ARG A 8 -19.81 -57.97 -37.36
CA ARG A 8 -18.91 -56.92 -36.89
C ARG A 8 -19.75 -55.71 -36.46
N VAL A 9 -19.88 -55.51 -35.15
CA VAL A 9 -20.46 -54.31 -34.54
C VAL A 9 -19.37 -53.22 -34.54
N TYR A 10 -19.50 -52.23 -35.40
CA TYR A 10 -18.68 -51.04 -35.37
C TYR A 10 -19.19 -50.10 -34.28
N PHE A 11 -18.44 -50.03 -33.16
CA PHE A 11 -18.65 -48.97 -32.17
C PHE A 11 -18.08 -47.67 -32.73
N PHE A 12 -18.93 -46.76 -33.11
CA PHE A 12 -18.55 -45.36 -33.36
C PHE A 12 -18.30 -44.68 -32.04
N PHE A 13 -17.03 -44.48 -31.67
CA PHE A 13 -16.66 -43.57 -30.62
C PHE A 13 -16.87 -42.15 -31.13
N VAL A 14 -17.92 -41.49 -30.68
CA VAL A 14 -18.12 -40.07 -30.84
C VAL A 14 -17.25 -39.39 -29.75
N ALA A 15 -16.06 -38.90 -30.17
CA ALA A 15 -15.22 -38.08 -29.32
C ALA A 15 -15.88 -36.71 -29.15
N TRP A 16 -16.45 -36.46 -28.00
CA TRP A 16 -16.87 -35.13 -27.58
C TRP A 16 -15.62 -34.34 -27.18
N THR A 17 -15.19 -33.46 -28.05
CA THR A 17 -14.18 -32.45 -27.72
C THR A 17 -14.85 -31.34 -26.91
N VAL A 18 -14.64 -31.39 -25.59
CA VAL A 18 -14.98 -30.28 -24.71
C VAL A 18 -13.95 -29.16 -24.93
N SER A 19 -14.33 -28.16 -25.75
CA SER A 19 -13.55 -26.93 -25.84
C SER A 19 -13.71 -26.14 -24.54
N ALA A 20 -12.73 -26.22 -23.67
CA ALA A 20 -12.60 -25.34 -22.52
C ALA A 20 -12.25 -23.93 -23.02
N LEU A 21 -13.24 -23.03 -23.05
CA LEU A 21 -13.03 -21.60 -23.18
C LEU A 21 -12.33 -21.11 -21.89
N ALA A 22 -11.03 -20.96 -21.95
CA ALA A 22 -10.27 -20.25 -20.93
C ALA A 22 -10.67 -18.78 -20.96
N SER A 23 -11.58 -18.39 -20.09
CA SER A 23 -11.87 -16.98 -19.82
C SER A 23 -10.65 -16.37 -19.15
N SER A 24 -9.79 -15.74 -19.94
CA SER A 24 -8.73 -14.87 -19.42
C SER A 24 -9.39 -13.65 -18.79
N GLY A 25 -9.75 -13.77 -17.51
CA GLY A 25 -10.15 -12.63 -16.70
C GLY A 25 -8.95 -11.67 -16.63
N SER A 26 -9.04 -10.54 -17.31
CA SER A 26 -8.16 -9.41 -17.06
C SER A 26 -8.40 -8.98 -15.61
N MET A 27 -7.59 -9.49 -14.68
CA MET A 27 -7.44 -8.86 -13.38
C MET A 27 -6.92 -7.47 -13.66
N GLY A 28 -7.78 -6.46 -13.52
CA GLY A 28 -7.37 -5.08 -13.52
C GLY A 28 -6.19 -4.97 -12.55
N ALA A 29 -5.06 -4.48 -13.05
CA ALA A 29 -3.92 -4.18 -12.21
C ALA A 29 -4.41 -3.16 -11.17
N ALA A 30 -4.76 -3.62 -9.98
CA ALA A 30 -4.78 -2.75 -8.81
C ALA A 30 -3.39 -2.11 -8.80
N ASN A 31 -3.31 -0.78 -8.83
CA ASN A 31 -2.05 -0.07 -8.78
C ASN A 31 -1.25 -0.62 -7.62
N ALA A 32 -0.24 -1.45 -7.94
CA ALA A 32 0.61 -2.04 -6.93
C ALA A 32 1.38 -0.89 -6.29
N GLN A 33 1.17 -0.68 -5.01
CA GLN A 33 1.93 0.29 -4.22
C GLN A 33 3.42 -0.05 -4.35
N ASP A 34 4.18 0.86 -4.93
CA ASP A 34 5.61 0.66 -5.20
C ASP A 34 6.44 1.45 -4.19
N ALA A 35 7.05 0.72 -3.26
CA ALA A 35 7.89 1.32 -2.24
C ALA A 35 9.17 1.97 -2.80
N ALA A 36 9.70 1.51 -3.93
CA ALA A 36 10.85 2.13 -4.57
C ALA A 36 10.49 3.48 -5.22
N LEU A 37 9.29 3.58 -5.80
CA LEU A 37 8.74 4.86 -6.23
C LEU A 37 8.41 5.74 -5.02
N GLY A 38 7.90 5.15 -3.94
CA GLY A 38 7.63 5.84 -2.68
C GLY A 38 8.86 6.48 -2.05
N GLU A 39 10.02 5.84 -2.14
CA GLU A 39 11.30 6.42 -1.71
C GLU A 39 11.62 7.72 -2.45
N LYS A 40 11.34 7.78 -3.75
CA LYS A 40 11.51 9.01 -4.55
C LYS A 40 10.54 10.11 -4.12
N VAL A 41 9.29 9.75 -3.83
CA VAL A 41 8.30 10.70 -3.30
C VAL A 41 8.72 11.20 -1.92
N PHE A 42 9.28 10.33 -1.06
CA PHE A 42 9.75 10.66 0.28
C PHE A 42 10.83 11.74 0.29
N LEU A 43 11.54 11.95 -0.81
CA LEU A 43 12.50 13.08 -0.92
C LEU A 43 11.85 14.43 -0.61
N LYS A 44 10.55 14.59 -0.87
CA LYS A 44 9.77 15.79 -0.51
C LYS A 44 9.57 15.94 1.00
N CYS A 45 9.70 14.85 1.75
CA CYS A 45 9.52 14.80 3.20
C CYS A 45 10.85 14.97 3.96
N LYS A 46 11.97 14.63 3.30
CA LYS A 46 13.33 14.63 3.91
C LYS A 46 13.80 15.99 4.42
N ALA A 47 13.23 17.07 3.93
CA ALA A 47 13.55 18.41 4.43
C ALA A 47 13.18 18.58 5.92
N CYS A 48 12.18 17.81 6.39
CA CYS A 48 11.63 17.93 7.74
C CYS A 48 11.68 16.64 8.54
N HIS A 49 11.67 15.47 7.89
CA HIS A 49 11.57 14.16 8.55
C HIS A 49 12.74 13.25 8.24
N GLN A 50 13.08 12.42 9.20
CA GLN A 50 14.01 11.30 9.01
C GLN A 50 13.28 9.97 9.20
N ILE A 51 13.81 8.91 8.58
CA ILE A 51 13.34 7.53 8.70
C ILE A 51 14.52 6.58 8.55
N GLY A 52 14.47 5.45 9.22
CA GLY A 52 15.52 4.44 9.20
C GLY A 52 16.28 4.34 10.52
N GLU A 53 17.26 3.42 10.58
CA GLU A 53 18.10 3.27 11.74
C GLU A 53 18.92 4.55 12.01
N GLY A 54 18.98 4.95 13.28
CA GLY A 54 19.70 6.17 13.68
C GLY A 54 18.99 7.49 13.32
N ALA A 55 17.76 7.44 12.78
CA ALA A 55 16.97 8.63 12.49
C ALA A 55 16.74 9.45 13.76
N LYS A 56 16.79 10.77 13.62
CA LYS A 56 16.58 11.75 14.69
C LYS A 56 15.50 12.74 14.30
N ASP A 57 14.83 13.30 15.32
CA ASP A 57 13.92 14.42 15.10
C ASP A 57 14.63 15.60 14.46
N ALA A 58 13.92 16.27 13.59
CA ALA A 58 14.36 17.48 12.90
C ALA A 58 13.25 18.55 13.02
N VAL A 59 12.87 19.19 11.92
CA VAL A 59 11.69 20.08 11.90
C VAL A 59 10.41 19.29 12.22
N GLY A 60 10.34 18.04 11.73
CA GLY A 60 9.28 17.07 12.04
C GLY A 60 9.82 15.86 12.80
N PRO A 61 8.94 15.03 13.35
CA PRO A 61 9.31 13.82 14.08
C PRO A 61 9.89 12.76 13.15
N VAL A 62 10.63 11.82 13.73
CA VAL A 62 11.01 10.57 13.05
C VAL A 62 9.78 9.78 12.62
N LEU A 63 9.83 9.21 11.42
CA LEU A 63 8.70 8.47 10.84
C LEU A 63 8.83 6.94 10.97
N ASN A 64 9.79 6.44 11.75
CA ASN A 64 9.90 5.01 12.04
C ASN A 64 8.61 4.48 12.67
N GLY A 65 8.04 3.42 12.10
CA GLY A 65 6.82 2.82 12.60
C GLY A 65 5.60 3.75 12.58
N VAL A 66 5.58 4.75 11.70
CA VAL A 66 4.47 5.72 11.65
C VAL A 66 3.16 5.09 11.23
N VAL A 67 3.18 4.10 10.33
CA VAL A 67 1.96 3.41 9.90
C VAL A 67 1.43 2.53 11.03
N GLY A 68 0.20 2.81 11.46
CA GLY A 68 -0.42 2.17 12.63
C GLY A 68 -0.16 2.89 13.97
N ARG A 69 0.69 3.91 14.01
CA ARG A 69 1.00 4.67 15.23
C ARG A 69 -0.06 5.74 15.51
N LYS A 70 -0.37 5.94 16.79
CA LYS A 70 -1.25 7.03 17.23
C LYS A 70 -0.56 8.39 16.99
N ALA A 71 -1.32 9.37 16.52
CA ALA A 71 -0.81 10.73 16.31
C ALA A 71 -0.31 11.36 17.61
N GLY A 72 0.76 12.13 17.50
CA GLY A 72 1.31 12.86 18.66
C GLY A 72 2.05 12.00 19.68
N THR A 73 2.43 10.75 19.35
CA THR A 73 2.98 9.80 20.33
C THR A 73 4.45 9.40 20.10
N TYR A 74 5.12 9.93 19.05
CA TYR A 74 6.55 9.66 18.95
C TYR A 74 7.30 10.30 20.12
N PRO A 75 8.19 9.57 20.80
CA PRO A 75 8.88 10.06 22.00
C PRO A 75 9.65 11.35 21.76
N ASP A 76 9.70 12.19 22.78
CA ASP A 76 10.52 13.40 22.86
C ASP A 76 10.29 14.49 21.81
N TYR A 77 9.37 14.29 20.83
CA TYR A 77 9.04 15.32 19.86
C TYR A 77 7.94 16.27 20.35
N ALA A 78 8.15 17.58 20.20
CA ALA A 78 7.22 18.62 20.60
C ALA A 78 6.09 18.82 19.56
N TYR A 79 5.07 17.96 19.58
CA TYR A 79 3.91 18.07 18.71
C TYR A 79 3.05 19.31 18.99
N SER A 80 2.26 19.75 17.98
CA SER A 80 1.17 20.69 18.24
C SER A 80 0.06 20.03 19.06
N ASP A 81 -0.68 20.85 19.81
CA ASP A 81 -1.84 20.37 20.55
C ASP A 81 -2.89 19.77 19.62
N ALA A 82 -3.05 20.35 18.41
CA ALA A 82 -3.91 19.81 17.37
C ALA A 82 -3.56 18.38 17.01
N ASN A 83 -2.25 18.06 16.90
CA ASN A 83 -1.82 16.71 16.58
C ASN A 83 -1.99 15.74 17.75
N LYS A 84 -1.61 16.17 18.97
CA LYS A 84 -1.77 15.38 20.20
C LYS A 84 -3.23 15.01 20.47
N ASN A 85 -4.13 15.97 20.26
CA ASN A 85 -5.55 15.84 20.60
C ASN A 85 -6.42 15.37 19.43
N SER A 86 -5.81 15.07 18.26
CA SER A 86 -6.56 14.67 17.06
C SER A 86 -7.29 13.34 17.21
N GLY A 87 -6.84 12.46 18.10
CA GLY A 87 -7.38 11.10 18.26
C GLY A 87 -7.06 10.16 17.08
N ILE A 88 -6.28 10.62 16.11
CA ILE A 88 -5.98 9.90 14.89
C ILE A 88 -5.00 8.73 15.15
N THR A 89 -5.23 7.61 14.49
CA THR A 89 -4.24 6.58 14.25
C THR A 89 -3.83 6.66 12.77
N TRP A 90 -2.53 6.65 12.51
CA TRP A 90 -1.98 6.76 11.15
C TRP A 90 -2.10 5.45 10.39
N ASP A 91 -3.32 4.95 10.19
CA ASP A 91 -3.58 3.88 9.24
C ASP A 91 -3.44 4.39 7.79
N GLU A 92 -3.45 3.48 6.83
CA GLU A 92 -3.25 3.84 5.43
C GLU A 92 -4.33 4.81 4.90
N ALA A 93 -5.59 4.60 5.26
CA ALA A 93 -6.70 5.45 4.81
C ALA A 93 -6.56 6.87 5.38
N THR A 94 -6.26 6.97 6.66
CA THR A 94 -6.03 8.25 7.34
C THR A 94 -4.80 8.98 6.80
N LEU A 95 -3.71 8.25 6.53
CA LEU A 95 -2.52 8.82 5.90
C LEU A 95 -2.80 9.34 4.48
N LYS A 96 -3.63 8.64 3.69
CA LYS A 96 -4.05 9.13 2.37
C LYS A 96 -4.73 10.48 2.45
N GLU A 97 -5.68 10.64 3.35
CA GLU A 97 -6.38 11.91 3.54
C GLU A 97 -5.43 13.00 4.07
N TYR A 98 -4.60 12.66 5.04
CA TYR A 98 -3.65 13.60 5.63
C TYR A 98 -2.62 14.09 4.62
N LEU A 99 -2.04 13.19 3.82
CA LEU A 99 -1.02 13.53 2.83
C LEU A 99 -1.58 14.31 1.63
N LYS A 100 -2.90 14.24 1.37
CA LYS A 100 -3.57 15.12 0.42
C LYS A 100 -3.67 16.56 0.92
N ASN A 101 -4.04 16.73 2.17
CA ASN A 101 -4.19 18.06 2.78
C ASN A 101 -4.03 18.00 4.30
N PRO A 102 -2.79 18.13 4.82
CA PRO A 102 -2.52 18.03 6.25
C PRO A 102 -3.32 19.00 7.10
N ARG A 103 -3.51 20.24 6.62
CA ARG A 103 -4.23 21.29 7.38
C ARG A 103 -5.73 21.04 7.45
N ALA A 104 -6.30 20.45 6.41
CA ALA A 104 -7.71 20.08 6.43
C ALA A 104 -7.97 18.90 7.37
N LYS A 105 -7.06 17.91 7.37
CA LYS A 105 -7.23 16.71 8.22
C LYS A 105 -6.93 17.00 9.70
N VAL A 106 -5.91 17.82 9.98
CA VAL A 106 -5.55 18.25 11.35
C VAL A 106 -5.43 19.77 11.40
N PRO A 107 -6.55 20.49 11.56
CA PRO A 107 -6.52 21.95 11.70
C PRO A 107 -5.64 22.37 12.89
N GLY A 108 -4.70 23.26 12.66
CA GLY A 108 -3.73 23.69 13.69
C GLY A 108 -2.44 22.84 13.74
N THR A 109 -2.27 21.92 12.79
CA THR A 109 -0.98 21.19 12.65
C THR A 109 0.19 22.16 12.42
N LYS A 110 1.34 21.82 13.00
CA LYS A 110 2.61 22.54 12.72
C LYS A 110 3.23 22.15 11.38
N MET A 111 2.77 21.07 10.77
CA MET A 111 3.32 20.60 9.48
C MET A 111 2.97 21.56 8.37
N ILE A 112 3.99 22.24 7.82
CA ILE A 112 3.86 23.16 6.70
C ILE A 112 4.16 22.38 5.41
N PHE A 113 3.16 21.65 4.93
CA PHE A 113 3.24 20.88 3.70
C PHE A 113 1.93 21.05 2.91
N PRO A 114 2.01 21.41 1.62
CA PRO A 114 0.82 21.70 0.82
C PRO A 114 0.00 20.43 0.50
N GLY A 115 0.60 19.26 0.63
CA GLY A 115 0.01 18.00 0.25
C GLY A 115 0.55 17.43 -1.07
N LEU A 116 0.19 16.19 -1.33
CA LEU A 116 0.46 15.49 -2.59
C LEU A 116 -0.81 15.48 -3.44
N THR A 117 -0.67 15.77 -4.72
CA THR A 117 -1.80 15.89 -5.65
C THR A 117 -2.11 14.59 -6.39
N LYS A 118 -1.16 13.66 -6.45
CA LYS A 118 -1.30 12.40 -7.16
C LYS A 118 -1.56 11.26 -6.16
N ASP A 119 -2.64 10.53 -6.36
CA ASP A 119 -2.99 9.40 -5.50
C ASP A 119 -1.91 8.29 -5.56
N ASP A 120 -1.32 8.04 -6.72
CA ASP A 120 -0.22 7.07 -6.86
C ASP A 120 1.02 7.48 -6.04
N ASP A 121 1.37 8.77 -6.00
CA ASP A 121 2.47 9.25 -5.16
C ASP A 121 2.18 9.01 -3.67
N ILE A 122 0.92 9.22 -3.26
CA ILE A 122 0.48 9.00 -1.88
C ILE A 122 0.55 7.51 -1.54
N ASP A 123 0.02 6.65 -2.38
CA ASP A 123 0.02 5.20 -2.16
C ASP A 123 1.44 4.65 -2.12
N ASN A 124 2.30 5.11 -3.02
CA ASN A 124 3.69 4.69 -3.08
C ASN A 124 4.48 5.15 -1.84
N VAL A 125 4.32 6.39 -1.38
CA VAL A 125 5.03 6.86 -0.18
C VAL A 125 4.55 6.15 1.08
N ILE A 126 3.27 5.80 1.18
CA ILE A 126 2.74 4.99 2.29
C ILE A 126 3.38 3.59 2.25
N ALA A 127 3.49 2.96 1.09
CA ALA A 127 4.16 1.68 0.93
C ALA A 127 5.64 1.75 1.37
N TYR A 128 6.33 2.84 1.04
CA TYR A 128 7.69 3.07 1.52
C TYR A 128 7.77 3.19 3.04
N LEU A 129 6.89 3.99 3.64
CA LEU A 129 6.84 4.19 5.09
C LEU A 129 6.55 2.89 5.87
N LYS A 130 5.71 2.02 5.31
CA LYS A 130 5.36 0.72 5.91
C LYS A 130 6.54 -0.23 6.07
N GLN A 131 7.59 -0.05 5.30
CA GLN A 131 8.78 -0.90 5.39
C GLN A 131 9.57 -0.69 6.69
N PHE A 132 9.34 0.39 7.41
CA PHE A 132 10.14 0.72 8.59
C PHE A 132 9.39 0.44 9.88
N GLY A 133 9.96 -0.46 10.68
CA GLY A 133 9.53 -0.69 12.06
C GLY A 133 9.82 0.49 12.99
N ALA A 134 9.37 0.39 14.24
CA ALA A 134 9.63 1.41 15.26
C ALA A 134 11.15 1.58 15.56
N ASP A 135 11.94 0.53 15.35
CA ASP A 135 13.39 0.52 15.48
C ASP A 135 14.12 1.09 14.24
N GLY A 136 13.37 1.46 13.20
CA GLY A 136 13.91 1.98 11.94
C GLY A 136 14.44 0.94 10.98
N LYS A 137 14.33 -0.34 11.30
CA LYS A 137 14.75 -1.40 10.38
C LYS A 137 13.73 -1.59 9.28
N LYS A 138 14.24 -1.85 8.08
CA LYS A 138 13.41 -2.28 6.95
C LYS A 138 13.03 -3.75 7.08
N SER A 139 11.75 -4.06 6.89
CA SER A 139 11.22 -5.42 6.76
C SER A 139 11.08 -5.80 5.29
#